data_fc4dc546f899da5dff4e21786ff44bb2
#
_entry.id   fc4dc546f899da5dff4e21786ff44bb2
#
_cell.length_a   1.000
_cell.length_b   1.000
_cell.length_c   1.000
_cell.angle_alpha   90.00
_cell.angle_beta   90.00
_cell.angle_gamma   90.00
#
_symmetry.space_group_name_H-M   'P 1'
#
loop_
_entity.id
_entity.type
_entity.pdbx_description
1 polymer ?
#
loop_
_entity_poly.entity_id
_entity_poly.type
_entity_poly.pdbx_seq_one_letter_code
_entity_poly.pdbx_strand_id
1 'polypeptide(L)'
;MHNLAIALKDKGYQVTGSDDAIFEPSKSRLERKGILPAELGWFPEKLTSDIDAVILGMHAHADNPELARAKELGLKIYSYPEFLYEQSKEKTRVVIGGSHGKTTITSMILHVLNFHQKDIDYMVGAQLEGFDCMVKITNDNDFMILEGDEYLSSPIDLRSKFLLYQPNIALISGIAWDHINVFKTFDDYVEQFRKFVASITPGGVLVYNEEDAEVVKVVESAENYFRKIPYHTPDYEIVNGIVNLKTDTVSYTHL
;
A
#
# COMPACT_ATOMS: atom_id res chain seq x y z
N MET A 1 -10.66 -3.32 1.40
CA MET A 1 -11.64 -2.30 0.93
C MET A 1 -12.25 -1.47 2.05
N HIS A 2 -12.78 -2.08 3.12
CA HIS A 2 -13.47 -1.33 4.20
C HIS A 2 -12.65 -0.15 4.79
N ASN A 3 -11.35 -0.30 4.97
CA ASN A 3 -10.49 0.79 5.48
C ASN A 3 -10.48 2.01 4.53
N LEU A 4 -10.45 1.78 3.21
CA LEU A 4 -10.53 2.88 2.24
C LEU A 4 -11.91 3.55 2.28
N ALA A 5 -12.99 2.77 2.34
CA ALA A 5 -14.35 3.29 2.44
C ALA A 5 -14.51 4.19 3.68
N ILE A 6 -13.98 3.75 4.83
CA ILE A 6 -13.97 4.52 6.07
C ILE A 6 -13.16 5.82 5.91
N ALA A 7 -11.94 5.74 5.38
CA ALA A 7 -11.08 6.90 5.17
C ALA A 7 -11.73 7.95 4.25
N LEU A 8 -12.39 7.51 3.19
CA LEU A 8 -13.12 8.39 2.28
C LEU A 8 -14.35 9.03 2.95
N LYS A 9 -15.09 8.26 3.75
CA LYS A 9 -16.19 8.82 4.56
C LYS A 9 -15.69 9.89 5.52
N ASP A 10 -14.57 9.63 6.21
CA ASP A 10 -13.96 10.58 7.14
C ASP A 10 -13.41 11.84 6.41
N LYS A 11 -13.00 11.69 5.16
CA LYS A 11 -12.59 12.80 4.27
C LYS A 11 -13.78 13.62 3.73
N GLY A 12 -15.02 13.16 3.96
CA GLY A 12 -16.25 13.88 3.59
C GLY A 12 -16.92 13.40 2.29
N TYR A 13 -16.46 12.29 1.70
CA TYR A 13 -17.12 11.69 0.55
C TYR A 13 -18.42 10.99 0.96
N GLN A 14 -19.40 10.96 0.05
CA GLN A 14 -20.52 10.06 0.15
C GLN A 14 -20.09 8.68 -0.36
N VAL A 15 -20.06 7.70 0.52
CA VAL A 15 -19.54 6.37 0.21
C VAL A 15 -20.65 5.34 0.36
N THR A 16 -20.83 4.55 -0.66
CA THR A 16 -21.66 3.33 -0.66
C THR A 16 -20.81 2.15 -1.11
N GLY A 17 -21.27 0.94 -0.89
CA GLY A 17 -20.55 -0.24 -1.34
C GLY A 17 -21.45 -1.46 -1.38
N SER A 18 -20.99 -2.47 -2.09
CA SER A 18 -21.62 -3.79 -2.22
C SER A 18 -20.57 -4.87 -2.05
N ASP A 19 -20.95 -5.99 -1.46
CA ASP A 19 -20.10 -7.18 -1.32
C ASP A 19 -21.03 -8.39 -1.12
N ASP A 20 -20.60 -9.56 -1.52
CA ASP A 20 -21.34 -10.82 -1.30
C ASP A 20 -21.11 -11.37 0.11
N ALA A 21 -20.02 -10.97 0.78
CA ALA A 21 -19.70 -11.38 2.14
C ALA A 21 -18.90 -10.32 2.90
N ILE A 22 -19.37 -9.90 4.06
CA ILE A 22 -18.66 -8.96 4.94
C ILE A 22 -18.47 -9.61 6.32
N PHE A 23 -17.21 -9.85 6.69
CA PHE A 23 -16.83 -10.50 7.94
C PHE A 23 -16.27 -9.49 8.96
N GLU A 24 -16.18 -9.93 10.22
CA GLU A 24 -15.45 -9.16 11.25
C GLU A 24 -13.93 -9.12 10.95
N PRO A 25 -13.28 -8.02 11.27
CA PRO A 25 -13.76 -6.79 11.93
C PRO A 25 -14.37 -5.76 10.96
N SER A 26 -14.43 -6.04 9.66
CA SER A 26 -14.90 -5.10 8.63
C SER A 26 -16.35 -4.70 8.84
N LYS A 27 -17.19 -5.67 9.21
CA LYS A 27 -18.62 -5.46 9.43
C LYS A 27 -18.88 -4.42 10.52
N SER A 28 -18.39 -4.66 11.74
CA SER A 28 -18.56 -3.75 12.87
C SER A 28 -17.96 -2.36 12.61
N ARG A 29 -16.88 -2.27 11.85
CA ARG A 29 -16.25 -1.00 11.49
C ARG A 29 -17.09 -0.18 10.52
N LEU A 30 -17.62 -0.81 9.48
CA LEU A 30 -18.54 -0.17 8.51
C LEU A 30 -19.85 0.26 9.18
N GLU A 31 -20.39 -0.58 10.08
CA GLU A 31 -21.59 -0.27 10.87
C GLU A 31 -21.40 0.98 11.73
N ARG A 32 -20.30 1.05 12.50
CA ARG A 32 -19.96 2.24 13.32
C ARG A 32 -19.84 3.53 12.50
N LYS A 33 -19.46 3.42 11.24
CA LYS A 33 -19.33 4.55 10.31
C LYS A 33 -20.62 4.84 9.53
N GLY A 34 -21.67 4.01 9.71
CA GLY A 34 -22.95 4.17 9.02
C GLY A 34 -22.88 3.95 7.50
N ILE A 35 -21.93 3.10 7.06
CA ILE A 35 -21.74 2.75 5.64
C ILE A 35 -21.75 1.23 5.39
N LEU A 36 -22.21 0.45 6.36
CA LEU A 36 -22.49 -0.96 6.14
C LEU A 36 -23.64 -1.10 5.15
N PRO A 37 -23.52 -1.90 4.06
CA PRO A 37 -24.64 -2.19 3.17
C PRO A 37 -25.82 -2.80 3.93
N ALA A 38 -27.04 -2.38 3.60
CA ALA A 38 -28.25 -2.94 4.21
C ALA A 38 -28.47 -4.41 3.84
N GLU A 39 -28.02 -4.79 2.64
CA GLU A 39 -28.12 -6.13 2.08
C GLU A 39 -26.79 -6.51 1.43
N LEU A 40 -26.43 -7.80 1.52
CA LEU A 40 -25.28 -8.37 0.83
C LEU A 40 -25.68 -8.75 -0.61
N GLY A 41 -24.73 -8.61 -1.53
CA GLY A 41 -24.93 -8.91 -2.94
C GLY A 41 -24.55 -7.73 -3.85
N TRP A 42 -24.96 -7.84 -5.10
CA TRP A 42 -24.65 -6.90 -6.17
C TRP A 42 -25.94 -6.27 -6.70
N PHE A 43 -25.98 -4.94 -6.76
CA PHE A 43 -27.18 -4.15 -7.04
C PHE A 43 -26.89 -3.10 -8.12
N PRO A 44 -26.89 -3.47 -9.41
CA PRO A 44 -26.57 -2.56 -10.52
C PRO A 44 -27.43 -1.30 -10.57
N GLU A 45 -28.68 -1.39 -10.07
CA GLU A 45 -29.64 -0.29 -10.00
C GLU A 45 -29.20 0.83 -9.02
N LYS A 46 -28.28 0.55 -8.11
CA LYS A 46 -27.70 1.56 -7.21
C LYS A 46 -26.70 2.47 -7.93
N LEU A 47 -26.20 2.04 -9.10
CA LEU A 47 -25.27 2.84 -9.87
C LEU A 47 -26.01 3.79 -10.79
N THR A 48 -25.80 5.08 -10.55
CA THR A 48 -26.39 6.20 -11.28
C THR A 48 -25.30 7.09 -11.88
N SER A 49 -25.64 7.94 -12.84
CA SER A 49 -24.69 8.78 -13.57
C SER A 49 -24.06 9.91 -12.74
N ASP A 50 -24.53 10.15 -11.52
CA ASP A 50 -24.02 11.12 -10.56
C ASP A 50 -22.93 10.56 -9.65
N ILE A 51 -22.57 9.27 -9.80
CA ILE A 51 -21.44 8.67 -9.11
C ILE A 51 -20.13 9.16 -9.74
N ASP A 52 -19.26 9.76 -8.93
CA ASP A 52 -17.97 10.29 -9.39
C ASP A 52 -16.97 9.19 -9.74
N ALA A 53 -16.94 8.11 -8.98
CA ALA A 53 -16.01 7.00 -9.17
C ALA A 53 -16.50 5.67 -8.58
N VAL A 54 -16.11 4.58 -9.24
CA VAL A 54 -16.26 3.20 -8.75
C VAL A 54 -14.88 2.63 -8.45
N ILE A 55 -14.70 2.08 -7.25
CA ILE A 55 -13.43 1.51 -6.82
C ILE A 55 -13.59 0.00 -6.68
N LEU A 56 -12.84 -0.75 -7.47
CA LEU A 56 -12.90 -2.21 -7.48
C LEU A 56 -12.08 -2.80 -6.34
N GLY A 57 -12.68 -3.74 -5.62
CA GLY A 57 -11.97 -4.62 -4.70
C GLY A 57 -11.03 -5.58 -5.44
N MET A 58 -10.05 -6.11 -4.72
CA MET A 58 -9.06 -7.06 -5.26
C MET A 58 -9.71 -8.38 -5.76
N HIS A 59 -10.90 -8.72 -5.28
CA HIS A 59 -11.62 -9.93 -5.66
C HIS A 59 -12.77 -9.68 -6.65
N ALA A 60 -12.88 -8.47 -7.19
CA ALA A 60 -13.91 -8.15 -8.17
C ALA A 60 -13.71 -8.92 -9.47
N HIS A 61 -14.68 -9.75 -9.84
CA HIS A 61 -14.68 -10.51 -11.08
C HIS A 61 -15.11 -9.67 -12.28
N ALA A 62 -14.65 -10.05 -13.48
CA ALA A 62 -14.95 -9.33 -14.72
C ALA A 62 -16.44 -9.36 -15.10
N ASP A 63 -17.17 -10.35 -14.62
CA ASP A 63 -18.62 -10.57 -14.83
C ASP A 63 -19.48 -9.95 -13.72
N ASN A 64 -18.90 -9.17 -12.82
CA ASN A 64 -19.65 -8.48 -11.77
C ASN A 64 -20.69 -7.54 -12.40
N PRO A 65 -21.99 -7.65 -12.03
CA PRO A 65 -23.07 -6.88 -12.68
C PRO A 65 -22.98 -5.38 -12.39
N GLU A 66 -22.46 -4.97 -11.21
CA GLU A 66 -22.22 -3.54 -10.94
C GLU A 66 -21.07 -3.00 -11.78
N LEU A 67 -20.02 -3.79 -12.02
CA LEU A 67 -18.92 -3.41 -12.91
C LEU A 67 -19.43 -3.24 -14.35
N ALA A 68 -20.31 -4.14 -14.82
CA ALA A 68 -20.94 -4.01 -16.15
C ALA A 68 -21.75 -2.71 -16.23
N ARG A 69 -22.55 -2.44 -15.22
CA ARG A 69 -23.38 -1.23 -15.15
C ARG A 69 -22.53 0.05 -15.08
N ALA A 70 -21.44 0.05 -14.32
CA ALA A 70 -20.50 1.18 -14.25
C ALA A 70 -19.90 1.51 -15.64
N LYS A 71 -19.54 0.48 -16.41
CA LYS A 71 -19.05 0.62 -17.80
C LYS A 71 -20.12 1.18 -18.72
N GLU A 72 -21.37 0.69 -18.65
CA GLU A 72 -22.50 1.21 -19.45
C GLU A 72 -22.75 2.70 -19.19
N LEU A 73 -22.65 3.12 -17.93
CA LEU A 73 -22.83 4.52 -17.54
C LEU A 73 -21.61 5.40 -17.85
N GLY A 74 -20.48 4.83 -18.27
CA GLY A 74 -19.25 5.56 -18.54
C GLY A 74 -18.61 6.14 -17.26
N LEU A 75 -18.84 5.52 -16.10
CA LEU A 75 -18.30 5.99 -14.82
C LEU A 75 -16.77 5.75 -14.78
N LYS A 76 -16.07 6.57 -14.02
CA LYS A 76 -14.64 6.35 -13.75
C LYS A 76 -14.49 5.12 -12.87
N ILE A 77 -13.72 4.14 -13.34
CA ILE A 77 -13.47 2.89 -12.62
C ILE A 77 -11.99 2.84 -12.28
N TYR A 78 -11.69 2.62 -11.00
CA TYR A 78 -10.34 2.50 -10.48
C TYR A 78 -10.15 1.15 -9.80
N SER A 79 -8.96 0.58 -9.92
CA SER A 79 -8.51 -0.40 -8.94
C SER A 79 -8.19 0.31 -7.62
N TYR A 80 -8.12 -0.47 -6.53
CA TYR A 80 -7.77 0.05 -5.21
C TYR A 80 -6.45 0.86 -5.20
N PRO A 81 -5.33 0.34 -5.77
CA PRO A 81 -4.08 1.10 -5.79
C PRO A 81 -4.10 2.32 -6.73
N GLU A 82 -4.82 2.26 -7.86
CA GLU A 82 -5.00 3.42 -8.74
C GLU A 82 -5.71 4.55 -8.00
N PHE A 83 -6.74 4.22 -7.23
CA PHE A 83 -7.45 5.24 -6.47
C PHE A 83 -6.59 5.84 -5.35
N LEU A 84 -5.78 5.05 -4.67
CA LEU A 84 -4.81 5.56 -3.70
C LEU A 84 -3.78 6.49 -4.35
N TYR A 85 -3.32 6.17 -5.55
CA TYR A 85 -2.48 7.07 -6.32
C TYR A 85 -3.19 8.39 -6.63
N GLU A 86 -4.44 8.35 -7.14
CA GLU A 86 -5.22 9.56 -7.40
C GLU A 86 -5.39 10.44 -6.18
N GLN A 87 -5.56 9.86 -5.00
CA GLN A 87 -5.66 10.57 -3.72
C GLN A 87 -4.33 11.14 -3.22
N SER A 88 -3.21 10.67 -3.75
CA SER A 88 -1.86 11.02 -3.29
C SER A 88 -0.95 11.62 -4.36
N LYS A 89 -1.43 11.82 -5.58
CA LYS A 89 -0.58 12.29 -6.70
C LYS A 89 0.08 13.65 -6.48
N GLU A 90 -0.56 14.51 -5.71
CA GLU A 90 -0.02 15.83 -5.31
C GLU A 90 0.80 15.78 -4.01
N LYS A 91 0.97 14.59 -3.42
CA LYS A 91 1.71 14.37 -2.18
C LYS A 91 3.04 13.70 -2.45
N THR A 92 3.96 13.82 -1.51
CA THR A 92 5.17 13.01 -1.50
C THR A 92 4.80 11.58 -1.09
N ARG A 93 4.88 10.65 -2.03
CA ARG A 93 4.58 9.24 -1.83
C ARG A 93 5.83 8.49 -1.39
N VAL A 94 5.75 7.90 -0.20
CA VAL A 94 6.77 7.01 0.36
C VAL A 94 6.27 5.58 0.24
N VAL A 95 6.89 4.76 -0.59
CA VAL A 95 6.41 3.40 -0.87
C VAL A 95 7.40 2.37 -0.33
N ILE A 96 6.93 1.52 0.57
CA ILE A 96 7.72 0.49 1.24
C ILE A 96 7.51 -0.84 0.51
N GLY A 97 8.48 -1.23 -0.31
CA GLY A 97 8.50 -2.49 -1.05
C GLY A 97 9.44 -3.52 -0.43
N GLY A 98 9.36 -4.74 -0.95
CA GLY A 98 10.18 -5.88 -0.52
C GLY A 98 9.34 -7.10 -0.22
N SER A 99 9.93 -8.29 -0.29
CA SER A 99 9.21 -9.54 -0.05
C SER A 99 8.73 -9.68 1.38
N HIS A 100 9.55 -9.26 2.34
CA HIS A 100 9.26 -9.36 3.77
C HIS A 100 9.50 -8.05 4.51
N GLY A 101 8.87 -7.87 5.67
CA GLY A 101 9.10 -6.74 6.57
C GLY A 101 8.37 -5.44 6.19
N LYS A 102 7.64 -5.38 5.08
CA LYS A 102 6.91 -4.17 4.64
C LYS A 102 6.07 -3.55 5.76
N THR A 103 5.16 -4.33 6.34
CA THR A 103 4.27 -3.86 7.42
C THR A 103 5.05 -3.43 8.66
N THR A 104 6.09 -4.17 9.04
CA THR A 104 6.94 -3.83 10.19
C THR A 104 7.65 -2.49 9.97
N ILE A 105 8.29 -2.30 8.82
CA ILE A 105 8.97 -1.05 8.48
C ILE A 105 7.96 0.11 8.44
N THR A 106 6.81 -0.09 7.79
CA THR A 106 5.75 0.93 7.74
C THR A 106 5.28 1.31 9.14
N SER A 107 5.03 0.33 10.02
CA SER A 107 4.60 0.59 11.39
C SER A 107 5.66 1.32 12.23
N MET A 108 6.94 0.98 12.06
CA MET A 108 8.05 1.68 12.73
C MET A 108 8.13 3.14 12.29
N ILE A 109 8.00 3.41 10.99
CA ILE A 109 7.98 4.79 10.47
C ILE A 109 6.80 5.56 11.04
N LEU A 110 5.59 4.98 11.04
CA LEU A 110 4.39 5.61 11.59
C LEU A 110 4.54 5.87 13.09
N HIS A 111 5.13 4.93 13.83
CA HIS A 111 5.40 5.09 15.27
C HIS A 111 6.33 6.28 15.54
N VAL A 112 7.44 6.37 14.82
CA VAL A 112 8.40 7.48 14.97
C VAL A 112 7.76 8.82 14.62
N LEU A 113 7.00 8.89 13.53
CA LEU A 113 6.31 10.12 13.14
C LEU A 113 5.26 10.54 14.16
N ASN A 114 4.48 9.59 14.68
CA ASN A 114 3.50 9.86 15.73
C ASN A 114 4.16 10.34 17.03
N PHE A 115 5.28 9.75 17.44
CA PHE A 115 6.08 10.19 18.57
C PHE A 115 6.52 11.66 18.42
N HIS A 116 6.88 12.07 17.21
CA HIS A 116 7.25 13.45 16.90
C HIS A 116 6.04 14.35 16.55
N GLN A 117 4.82 13.89 16.79
CA GLN A 117 3.57 14.62 16.50
C GLN A 117 3.48 15.09 15.03
N LYS A 118 4.02 14.29 14.12
CA LYS A 118 3.92 14.50 12.68
C LYS A 118 2.74 13.72 12.14
N ASP A 119 1.70 14.43 11.77
CA ASP A 119 0.56 13.82 11.10
C ASP A 119 0.89 13.50 9.63
N ILE A 120 0.42 12.36 9.16
CA ILE A 120 0.73 11.84 7.83
C ILE A 120 -0.41 10.94 7.32
N ASP A 121 -0.61 10.92 6.01
CA ASP A 121 -1.49 9.94 5.39
C ASP A 121 -0.79 8.59 5.23
N TYR A 122 -1.54 7.51 5.27
CA TYR A 122 -0.97 6.17 5.15
C TYR A 122 -1.95 5.14 4.59
N MET A 123 -1.38 4.07 4.04
CA MET A 123 -2.06 2.80 3.77
C MET A 123 -1.15 1.65 4.22
N VAL A 124 -1.69 0.81 5.09
CA VAL A 124 -1.02 -0.37 5.66
C VAL A 124 -1.81 -1.63 5.30
N GLY A 125 -1.12 -2.67 4.87
CA GLY A 125 -1.74 -3.91 4.39
C GLY A 125 -2.29 -4.81 5.49
N ALA A 126 -1.77 -4.72 6.72
CA ALA A 126 -2.19 -5.55 7.85
C ALA A 126 -2.68 -4.69 9.02
N GLN A 127 -3.48 -5.29 9.90
CA GLN A 127 -3.97 -4.61 11.10
C GLN A 127 -2.81 -4.31 12.05
N LEU A 128 -2.68 -3.04 12.43
CA LEU A 128 -1.75 -2.59 13.46
C LEU A 128 -2.48 -2.35 14.78
N GLU A 129 -1.82 -2.70 15.88
CA GLU A 129 -2.30 -2.37 17.23
C GLU A 129 -2.27 -0.85 17.43
N GLY A 130 -3.31 -0.31 18.06
CA GLY A 130 -3.45 1.14 18.28
C GLY A 130 -3.97 1.93 17.08
N PHE A 131 -4.28 1.28 15.96
CA PHE A 131 -4.86 1.91 14.78
C PHE A 131 -6.28 1.40 14.51
N ASP A 132 -7.25 2.30 14.48
CA ASP A 132 -8.64 1.94 14.17
C ASP A 132 -8.85 1.66 12.68
N CYS A 133 -8.13 2.35 11.82
CA CYS A 133 -8.22 2.24 10.37
C CYS A 133 -6.83 2.13 9.75
N MET A 134 -6.68 1.23 8.78
CA MET A 134 -5.40 0.98 8.09
C MET A 134 -5.20 1.90 6.87
N VAL A 135 -6.09 2.83 6.64
CA VAL A 135 -5.99 3.86 5.61
C VAL A 135 -6.36 5.20 6.23
N LYS A 136 -5.52 6.19 6.03
CA LYS A 136 -5.80 7.59 6.35
C LYS A 136 -5.52 8.43 5.12
N ILE A 137 -6.48 9.25 4.72
CA ILE A 137 -6.39 10.15 3.57
C ILE A 137 -7.00 11.49 3.97
N THR A 138 -6.19 12.54 3.96
CA THR A 138 -6.61 13.91 4.30
C THR A 138 -6.35 14.86 3.13
N ASN A 139 -6.77 16.09 3.25
CA ASN A 139 -6.42 17.16 2.30
C ASN A 139 -5.16 17.92 2.74
N ASP A 140 -4.83 17.86 4.02
CA ASP A 140 -3.86 18.76 4.66
C ASP A 140 -2.45 18.17 4.74
N ASN A 141 -2.32 16.84 4.69
CA ASN A 141 -1.02 16.18 4.77
C ASN A 141 -0.29 16.16 3.42
N ASP A 142 0.98 16.58 3.43
CA ASP A 142 1.84 16.61 2.23
C ASP A 142 2.49 15.26 1.90
N PHE A 143 2.43 14.30 2.83
CA PHE A 143 3.07 12.99 2.69
C PHE A 143 2.03 11.87 2.79
N MET A 144 2.27 10.81 2.03
CA MET A 144 1.54 9.56 2.15
C MET A 144 2.50 8.37 2.15
N ILE A 145 2.44 7.54 3.21
CA ILE A 145 3.17 6.27 3.27
C ILE A 145 2.26 5.17 2.76
N LEU A 146 2.77 4.40 1.81
CA LEU A 146 2.07 3.30 1.16
C LEU A 146 2.85 2.01 1.34
N GLU A 147 2.23 1.00 1.93
CA GLU A 147 2.79 -0.35 1.89
C GLU A 147 2.71 -0.89 0.47
N GLY A 148 3.88 -1.11 -0.14
CA GLY A 148 4.03 -1.51 -1.54
C GLY A 148 3.97 -3.02 -1.69
N ASP A 149 2.81 -3.55 -2.05
CA ASP A 149 2.61 -4.96 -2.32
C ASP A 149 2.94 -5.27 -3.78
N GLU A 150 3.79 -6.25 -4.01
CA GLU A 150 4.16 -6.75 -5.33
C GLU A 150 3.09 -7.64 -5.97
N TYR A 151 2.07 -8.04 -5.20
CA TYR A 151 0.96 -8.84 -5.70
C TYR A 151 0.07 -8.05 -6.67
N LEU A 152 -0.72 -8.78 -7.48
CA LEU A 152 -1.60 -8.20 -8.50
C LEU A 152 -2.64 -7.24 -7.91
N SER A 153 -2.98 -6.19 -8.65
CA SER A 153 -3.96 -5.18 -8.26
C SER A 153 -5.38 -5.73 -8.19
N SER A 154 -5.75 -6.55 -9.17
CA SER A 154 -7.04 -7.24 -9.22
C SER A 154 -7.00 -8.36 -10.28
N PRO A 155 -8.02 -9.24 -10.36
CA PRO A 155 -8.10 -10.25 -11.42
C PRO A 155 -8.20 -9.66 -12.84
N ILE A 156 -8.63 -8.42 -12.96
CA ILE A 156 -8.75 -7.70 -14.24
C ILE A 156 -7.64 -6.68 -14.49
N ASP A 157 -6.79 -6.43 -13.48
CA ASP A 157 -5.57 -5.61 -13.60
C ASP A 157 -4.39 -6.40 -13.03
N LEU A 158 -3.63 -7.02 -13.91
CA LEU A 158 -2.51 -7.89 -13.55
C LEU A 158 -1.22 -7.15 -13.21
N ARG A 159 -1.25 -5.82 -13.14
CA ARG A 159 -0.10 -5.04 -12.67
C ARG A 159 0.08 -5.23 -11.16
N SER A 160 1.32 -5.32 -10.72
CA SER A 160 1.63 -5.31 -9.29
C SER A 160 1.22 -3.98 -8.65
N LYS A 161 0.63 -4.01 -7.45
CA LYS A 161 0.05 -2.83 -6.78
C LYS A 161 1.05 -1.69 -6.63
N PHE A 162 2.29 -1.99 -6.20
CA PHE A 162 3.29 -0.97 -5.94
C PHE A 162 3.74 -0.19 -7.20
N LEU A 163 3.57 -0.77 -8.42
CA LEU A 163 3.87 -0.07 -9.67
C LEU A 163 2.96 1.12 -9.93
N LEU A 164 1.76 1.11 -9.34
CA LEU A 164 0.76 2.16 -9.54
C LEU A 164 1.00 3.39 -8.66
N TYR A 165 1.83 3.28 -7.63
CA TYR A 165 2.05 4.35 -6.67
C TYR A 165 3.05 5.42 -7.12
N GLN A 166 3.93 5.14 -8.09
CA GLN A 166 4.92 6.09 -8.61
C GLN A 166 5.66 6.84 -7.48
N PRO A 167 6.53 6.16 -6.71
CA PRO A 167 7.10 6.71 -5.50
C PRO A 167 8.00 7.91 -5.74
N ASN A 168 7.93 8.91 -4.86
CA ASN A 168 8.96 9.93 -4.72
C ASN A 168 10.11 9.41 -3.85
N ILE A 169 9.76 8.60 -2.84
CA ILE A 169 10.71 7.89 -1.99
C ILE A 169 10.30 6.43 -1.98
N ALA A 170 11.17 5.54 -2.41
CA ALA A 170 10.98 4.10 -2.38
C ALA A 170 11.90 3.47 -1.35
N LEU A 171 11.46 2.35 -0.75
CA LEU A 171 12.30 1.47 0.04
C LEU A 171 12.16 0.04 -0.48
N ILE A 172 13.27 -0.71 -0.57
CA ILE A 172 13.27 -2.15 -0.85
C ILE A 172 14.01 -2.86 0.27
N SER A 173 13.28 -3.67 1.06
CA SER A 173 13.82 -4.40 2.20
C SER A 173 14.55 -5.70 1.83
N GLY A 174 14.17 -6.32 0.73
CA GLY A 174 14.74 -7.58 0.24
C GLY A 174 13.92 -8.17 -0.91
N ILE A 175 14.52 -9.08 -1.69
CA ILE A 175 13.87 -9.79 -2.79
C ILE A 175 14.05 -11.29 -2.58
N ALA A 176 13.04 -11.94 -2.01
CA ALA A 176 12.97 -13.38 -1.84
C ALA A 176 11.70 -13.90 -2.54
N TRP A 177 11.82 -14.96 -3.33
CA TRP A 177 10.73 -15.45 -4.16
C TRP A 177 9.48 -15.77 -3.34
N ASP A 178 8.44 -15.02 -3.57
CA ASP A 178 7.11 -15.18 -2.98
C ASP A 178 6.03 -15.18 -4.08
N HIS A 179 4.77 -15.44 -3.69
CA HIS A 179 3.63 -15.46 -4.61
C HIS A 179 3.80 -16.37 -5.84
N ILE A 180 4.32 -17.60 -5.63
CA ILE A 180 4.59 -18.60 -6.69
C ILE A 180 3.35 -18.94 -7.52
N ASN A 181 2.15 -18.74 -6.98
CA ASN A 181 0.89 -18.88 -7.69
C ASN A 181 0.72 -17.85 -8.82
N VAL A 182 1.37 -16.68 -8.71
CA VAL A 182 1.33 -15.59 -9.68
C VAL A 182 2.61 -15.53 -10.51
N PHE A 183 3.78 -15.51 -9.86
CA PHE A 183 5.08 -15.43 -10.50
C PHE A 183 5.69 -16.81 -10.64
N LYS A 184 5.67 -17.34 -11.86
CA LYS A 184 6.06 -18.73 -12.14
C LYS A 184 7.56 -18.98 -12.07
N THR A 185 8.35 -17.93 -12.26
CA THR A 185 9.81 -17.96 -12.13
C THR A 185 10.29 -16.88 -11.19
N PHE A 186 11.47 -17.08 -10.62
CA PHE A 186 12.12 -16.06 -9.80
C PHE A 186 12.39 -14.79 -10.62
N ASP A 187 12.77 -14.93 -11.88
CA ASP A 187 12.99 -13.79 -12.78
C ASP A 187 11.73 -12.95 -13.00
N ASP A 188 10.55 -13.56 -13.16
CA ASP A 188 9.28 -12.85 -13.28
C ASP A 188 8.99 -12.04 -12.03
N TYR A 189 9.35 -12.57 -10.85
CA TYR A 189 9.21 -11.90 -9.57
C TYR A 189 10.18 -10.72 -9.45
N VAL A 190 11.46 -10.93 -9.73
CA VAL A 190 12.50 -9.88 -9.72
C VAL A 190 12.17 -8.75 -10.70
N GLU A 191 11.59 -9.10 -11.86
CA GLU A 191 11.18 -8.12 -12.86
C GLU A 191 10.15 -7.11 -12.33
N GLN A 192 9.32 -7.50 -11.34
CA GLN A 192 8.40 -6.55 -10.70
C GLN A 192 9.17 -5.47 -9.93
N PHE A 193 10.27 -5.84 -9.28
CA PHE A 193 11.13 -4.88 -8.57
C PHE A 193 11.92 -3.99 -9.52
N ARG A 194 12.38 -4.50 -10.69
CA ARG A 194 12.97 -3.65 -11.74
C ARG A 194 11.97 -2.59 -12.21
N LYS A 195 10.72 -3.00 -12.49
CA LYS A 195 9.64 -2.07 -12.85
C LYS A 195 9.31 -1.10 -11.73
N PHE A 196 9.32 -1.55 -10.48
CA PHE A 196 9.09 -0.68 -9.32
C PHE A 196 10.17 0.40 -9.20
N VAL A 197 11.45 0.03 -9.33
CA VAL A 197 12.54 1.00 -9.34
C VAL A 197 12.42 1.96 -10.52
N ALA A 198 12.06 1.46 -11.71
CA ALA A 198 11.82 2.30 -12.89
C ALA A 198 10.65 3.27 -12.73
N SER A 199 9.69 2.97 -11.83
CA SER A 199 8.53 3.84 -11.55
C SER A 199 8.84 4.98 -10.57
N ILE A 200 10.04 5.03 -9.98
CA ILE A 200 10.46 6.13 -9.09
C ILE A 200 10.46 7.43 -9.90
N THR A 201 9.83 8.46 -9.36
CA THR A 201 9.75 9.77 -10.03
C THR A 201 11.15 10.36 -10.25
N PRO A 202 11.40 11.10 -11.35
CA PRO A 202 12.69 11.72 -11.60
C PRO A 202 13.14 12.60 -10.42
N GLY A 203 14.38 12.40 -9.97
CA GLY A 203 14.91 13.10 -8.78
C GLY A 203 14.47 12.53 -7.45
N GLY A 204 13.72 11.42 -7.45
CA GLY A 204 13.30 10.72 -6.24
C GLY A 204 14.44 10.04 -5.49
N VAL A 205 14.09 9.22 -4.50
CA VAL A 205 15.03 8.53 -3.62
C VAL A 205 14.68 7.05 -3.54
N LEU A 206 15.70 6.19 -3.60
CA LEU A 206 15.59 4.77 -3.26
C LEU A 206 16.48 4.45 -2.04
N VAL A 207 15.84 4.01 -0.96
CA VAL A 207 16.50 3.39 0.20
C VAL A 207 16.49 1.89 -0.01
N TYR A 208 17.60 1.21 0.09
CA TYR A 208 17.68 -0.21 -0.26
C TYR A 208 18.65 -0.99 0.64
N ASN A 209 18.30 -2.25 0.89
CA ASN A 209 19.14 -3.17 1.64
C ASN A 209 20.32 -3.61 0.76
N GLU A 210 21.53 -3.18 1.12
CA GLU A 210 22.76 -3.53 0.39
C GLU A 210 23.30 -4.93 0.73
N GLU A 211 22.76 -5.59 1.75
CA GLU A 211 23.11 -6.97 2.11
C GLU A 211 22.35 -8.01 1.26
N ASP A 212 21.28 -7.60 0.56
CA ASP A 212 20.56 -8.47 -0.37
C ASP A 212 21.12 -8.31 -1.79
N ALA A 213 21.80 -9.36 -2.26
CA ALA A 213 22.48 -9.37 -3.56
C ALA A 213 21.52 -9.14 -4.75
N GLU A 214 20.25 -9.57 -4.63
CA GLU A 214 19.26 -9.39 -5.69
C GLU A 214 18.73 -7.95 -5.73
N VAL A 215 18.56 -7.34 -4.55
CA VAL A 215 18.25 -5.90 -4.45
C VAL A 215 19.37 -5.07 -5.08
N VAL A 216 20.63 -5.36 -4.75
CA VAL A 216 21.79 -4.64 -5.32
C VAL A 216 21.80 -4.72 -6.85
N LYS A 217 21.62 -5.92 -7.44
CA LYS A 217 21.54 -6.10 -8.91
C LYS A 217 20.42 -5.26 -9.54
N VAL A 218 19.24 -5.25 -8.93
CA VAL A 218 18.10 -4.45 -9.41
C VAL A 218 18.42 -2.95 -9.36
N VAL A 219 19.05 -2.48 -8.28
CA VAL A 219 19.41 -1.08 -8.10
C VAL A 219 20.53 -0.64 -9.05
N GLU A 220 21.51 -1.51 -9.29
CA GLU A 220 22.62 -1.22 -10.22
C GLU A 220 22.17 -1.19 -11.67
N SER A 221 21.21 -2.04 -12.05
CA SER A 221 20.66 -2.09 -13.40
C SER A 221 19.72 -0.93 -13.74
N ALA A 222 19.34 -0.10 -12.77
CA ALA A 222 18.40 0.99 -12.99
C ALA A 222 19.03 2.15 -13.78
N GLU A 223 18.36 2.54 -14.86
CA GLU A 223 18.80 3.62 -15.76
C GLU A 223 18.22 5.00 -15.41
N ASN A 224 17.12 5.03 -14.64
CA ASN A 224 16.45 6.27 -14.28
C ASN A 224 17.22 7.07 -13.21
N TYR A 225 17.02 8.40 -13.23
CA TYR A 225 17.72 9.30 -12.32
C TYR A 225 17.00 9.43 -10.98
N PHE A 226 17.60 8.86 -9.94
CA PHE A 226 17.19 9.01 -8.53
C PHE A 226 18.40 8.87 -7.60
N ARG A 227 18.26 9.33 -6.37
CA ARG A 227 19.29 9.17 -5.34
C ARG A 227 19.24 7.78 -4.73
N LYS A 228 20.34 7.05 -4.72
CA LYS A 228 20.51 5.73 -4.10
C LYS A 228 21.04 5.89 -2.68
N ILE A 229 20.36 5.31 -1.69
CA ILE A 229 20.74 5.34 -0.27
C ILE A 229 20.79 3.89 0.23
N PRO A 230 21.98 3.26 0.31
CA PRO A 230 22.09 1.93 0.86
C PRO A 230 21.89 1.95 2.38
N TYR A 231 21.38 0.86 2.93
CA TYR A 231 21.41 0.55 4.36
C TYR A 231 21.79 -0.92 4.57
N HIS A 232 22.33 -1.22 5.74
CA HIS A 232 22.69 -2.56 6.19
C HIS A 232 22.22 -2.77 7.63
N THR A 233 22.30 -4.00 8.09
CA THR A 233 22.02 -4.34 9.49
C THR A 233 23.02 -3.61 10.39
N PRO A 234 22.55 -2.77 11.33
CA PRO A 234 23.46 -2.07 12.23
C PRO A 234 24.17 -3.06 13.17
N ASP A 235 25.35 -2.69 13.66
CA ASP A 235 26.04 -3.46 14.68
C ASP A 235 25.14 -3.67 15.89
N TYR A 236 25.09 -4.89 16.39
CA TYR A 236 24.30 -5.25 17.57
C TYR A 236 25.03 -6.27 18.43
N GLU A 237 24.57 -6.40 19.68
CA GLU A 237 24.95 -7.47 20.57
C GLU A 237 23.70 -8.08 21.24
N ILE A 238 23.79 -9.35 21.61
CA ILE A 238 22.73 -10.02 22.34
C ILE A 238 23.18 -10.23 23.78
N VAL A 239 22.50 -9.57 24.71
CA VAL A 239 22.77 -9.69 26.15
C VAL A 239 21.52 -10.22 26.83
N ASN A 240 21.62 -11.39 27.45
CA ASN A 240 20.49 -12.06 28.14
C ASN A 240 19.24 -12.26 27.25
N GLY A 241 19.46 -12.53 25.94
CA GLY A 241 18.37 -12.72 24.97
C GLY A 241 17.75 -11.42 24.45
N ILE A 242 18.29 -10.27 24.83
CA ILE A 242 17.85 -8.94 24.36
C ILE A 242 18.85 -8.43 23.32
N VAL A 243 18.34 -7.99 22.17
CA VAL A 243 19.13 -7.37 21.12
C VAL A 243 19.36 -5.90 21.48
N ASN A 244 20.64 -5.52 21.57
CA ASN A 244 21.07 -4.12 21.81
C ASN A 244 21.75 -3.62 20.54
N LEU A 245 21.18 -2.60 19.89
CA LEU A 245 21.82 -1.96 18.75
C LEU A 245 23.00 -1.09 19.22
N LYS A 246 24.14 -1.20 18.53
CA LYS A 246 25.30 -0.34 18.74
C LYS A 246 25.17 0.85 17.78
N THR A 247 24.73 1.98 18.31
CA THR A 247 24.65 3.22 17.56
C THR A 247 25.47 4.30 18.26
N ASP A 248 26.10 5.20 17.52
CA ASP A 248 26.90 6.28 18.09
C ASP A 248 26.07 7.29 18.89
N THR A 249 24.76 7.23 18.80
CA THR A 249 23.87 8.27 19.35
C THR A 249 22.77 7.77 20.28
N VAL A 250 22.33 6.50 20.19
CA VAL A 250 21.23 5.97 21.03
C VAL A 250 21.36 4.45 21.20
N SER A 251 21.20 3.95 22.43
CA SER A 251 21.04 2.54 22.70
C SER A 251 19.56 2.21 22.78
N TYR A 252 19.05 1.40 21.86
CA TYR A 252 17.69 0.87 21.91
C TYR A 252 17.68 -0.53 22.53
N THR A 253 16.88 -0.72 23.56
CA THR A 253 16.84 -1.98 24.33
C THR A 253 15.64 -2.88 24.02
N HIS A 254 14.74 -2.49 23.13
CA HIS A 254 13.58 -3.32 22.75
C HIS A 254 13.15 -3.01 21.30
N LEU A 255 13.25 -4.00 20.47
CA LEU A 255 12.54 -4.10 19.19
C LEU A 255 11.60 -5.30 19.25
#